data_d2326704c2f48e1cb12f593c2b96b7d9
#
_entry.id   d2326704c2f48e1cb12f593c2b96b7d9
#
_cell.length_a   1.000
_cell.length_b   1.000
_cell.length_c   1.000
_cell.angle_alpha   90.00
_cell.angle_beta   90.00
_cell.angle_gamma   90.00
#
_symmetry.space_group_name_H-M   'P 1'
#
loop_
_entity.id
_entity.type
_entity.pdbx_description
1 polymer ?
#
loop_
_entity_poly.entity_id
_entity_poly.type
_entity_poly.pdbx_seq_one_letter_code
_entity_poly.pdbx_strand_id
1 'polypeptide(L)'
;MKLITEVVEDVNLLIEETNGKKTHFIEGVFLQSNLANRNGRVYPKEIMSKEVERYNESYVKSNRALGELGHPDGPSINLDRVSHMIVSLREDGDNYIGKAKLMDTPMGNIAKGLIEGGAKLGVSSRGMGTLKANKEGINEVQDDFYLATAADIVADPSAPDAFVQGIMENKEWVVVNGVWTEQACDMSKRLIKKASRKELEEAKLRVFESFLNRVSRKTKVL
;
A
#
# COMPACT_ATOMS: atom_id res chain seq x y z
N MET A 1 9.26 9.88 1.59
CA MET A 1 7.90 9.31 1.68
C MET A 1 7.98 7.96 2.37
N LYS A 2 7.02 7.67 3.22
CA LYS A 2 6.87 6.37 3.88
C LYS A 2 5.80 5.56 3.17
N LEU A 3 5.92 4.24 3.16
CA LEU A 3 4.85 3.36 2.71
C LEU A 3 3.77 3.33 3.78
N ILE A 4 2.53 3.59 3.38
CA ILE A 4 1.35 3.64 4.24
C ILE A 4 0.40 2.55 3.77
N THR A 5 -0.05 1.69 4.68
CA THR A 5 -1.00 0.63 4.40
C THR A 5 -2.18 0.71 5.35
N GLU A 6 -3.37 0.41 4.86
CA GLU A 6 -4.61 0.40 5.63
C GLU A 6 -5.45 -0.80 5.26
N VAL A 7 -6.11 -1.40 6.24
CA VAL A 7 -6.92 -2.61 6.10
C VAL A 7 -8.37 -2.32 6.42
N VAL A 8 -9.29 -2.79 5.58
CA VAL A 8 -10.74 -2.71 5.74
C VAL A 8 -11.35 -4.11 5.71
N GLU A 9 -12.28 -4.41 6.63
CA GLU A 9 -12.74 -5.77 6.93
C GLU A 9 -13.98 -6.21 6.14
N ASP A 10 -14.83 -5.30 5.69
CA ASP A 10 -16.12 -5.63 5.10
C ASP A 10 -16.07 -5.64 3.57
N VAL A 11 -15.75 -6.80 3.02
CA VAL A 11 -15.76 -7.04 1.57
C VAL A 11 -16.74 -8.16 1.24
N ASN A 12 -17.68 -7.88 0.34
CA ASN A 12 -18.68 -8.83 -0.13
C ASN A 12 -18.27 -9.47 -1.46
N LEU A 13 -18.48 -10.78 -1.60
CA LEU A 13 -18.35 -11.46 -2.88
C LEU A 13 -19.63 -11.29 -3.69
N LEU A 14 -19.50 -10.80 -4.92
CA LEU A 14 -20.57 -10.72 -5.91
C LEU A 14 -20.23 -11.61 -7.09
N ILE A 15 -21.23 -12.36 -7.59
CA ILE A 15 -21.11 -13.16 -8.81
C ILE A 15 -22.07 -12.59 -9.83
N GLU A 16 -21.54 -12.09 -10.93
CA GLU A 16 -22.32 -11.59 -12.06
C GLU A 16 -22.23 -12.59 -13.23
N GLU A 17 -23.36 -12.93 -13.81
CA GLU A 17 -23.41 -13.78 -14.98
C GLU A 17 -23.82 -12.98 -16.21
N THR A 18 -22.96 -12.94 -17.21
CA THR A 18 -23.22 -12.29 -18.49
C THR A 18 -22.91 -13.26 -19.63
N ASN A 19 -23.88 -13.54 -20.47
CA ASN A 19 -23.76 -14.46 -21.61
C ASN A 19 -23.21 -15.86 -21.20
N GLY A 20 -23.66 -16.40 -20.06
CA GLY A 20 -23.24 -17.71 -19.56
C GLY A 20 -21.85 -17.74 -18.94
N LYS A 21 -21.15 -16.60 -18.88
CA LYS A 21 -19.84 -16.47 -18.20
C LYS A 21 -20.02 -15.86 -16.83
N LYS A 22 -19.69 -16.61 -15.78
CA LYS A 22 -19.66 -16.13 -14.40
C LYS A 22 -18.41 -15.30 -14.16
N THR A 23 -18.58 -14.09 -13.66
CA THR A 23 -17.50 -13.19 -13.26
C THR A 23 -17.63 -12.90 -11.78
N HIS A 24 -16.55 -13.08 -11.05
CA HIS A 24 -16.51 -12.85 -9.61
C HIS A 24 -15.99 -11.45 -9.32
N PHE A 25 -16.65 -10.76 -8.44
CA PHE A 25 -16.25 -9.44 -7.94
C PHE A 25 -16.19 -9.46 -6.43
N ILE A 26 -15.36 -8.58 -5.88
CA ILE A 26 -15.42 -8.16 -4.49
C ILE A 26 -15.87 -6.71 -4.45
N GLU A 27 -16.73 -6.37 -3.49
CA GLU A 27 -17.22 -5.00 -3.29
C GLU A 27 -17.31 -4.70 -1.79
N GLY A 28 -16.99 -3.46 -1.42
CA GLY A 28 -17.07 -2.99 -0.04
C GLY A 28 -16.37 -1.66 0.13
N VAL A 29 -16.18 -1.25 1.38
CA VAL A 29 -15.37 -0.09 1.71
C VAL A 29 -13.90 -0.44 1.47
N PHE A 30 -13.23 0.27 0.57
CA PHE A 30 -11.79 0.07 0.29
C PHE A 30 -10.92 1.09 1.04
N LEU A 31 -11.41 2.31 1.23
CA LEU A 31 -10.71 3.39 1.91
C LEU A 31 -11.68 4.17 2.80
N GLN A 32 -11.15 4.82 3.84
CA GLN A 32 -11.90 5.70 4.73
C GLN A 32 -11.13 6.99 4.99
N SER A 33 -11.84 8.11 5.07
CA SER A 33 -11.30 9.41 5.47
C SER A 33 -11.85 9.86 6.81
N ASN A 34 -11.22 10.87 7.43
CA ASN A 34 -11.63 11.51 8.69
C ASN A 34 -11.77 10.58 9.91
N LEU A 35 -11.50 9.32 9.76
CA LEU A 35 -11.59 8.33 10.83
C LEU A 35 -10.19 7.84 11.20
N ALA A 36 -9.88 7.78 12.49
CA ALA A 36 -8.63 7.17 12.95
C ALA A 36 -8.70 5.65 12.71
N ASN A 37 -7.83 5.15 11.86
CA ASN A 37 -7.71 3.72 11.62
C ASN A 37 -7.02 3.00 12.80
N ARG A 38 -6.97 1.66 12.77
CA ARG A 38 -6.32 0.84 13.80
C ARG A 38 -4.82 1.11 13.95
N ASN A 39 -4.18 1.69 12.93
CA ASN A 39 -2.76 2.08 12.97
C ASN A 39 -2.55 3.49 13.54
N GLY A 40 -3.59 4.13 14.11
CA GLY A 40 -3.54 5.48 14.65
C GLY A 40 -3.28 6.55 13.58
N ARG A 41 -3.81 6.35 12.36
CA ARG A 41 -3.68 7.30 11.24
C ARG A 41 -5.04 7.85 10.84
N VAL A 42 -5.06 9.11 10.44
CA VAL A 42 -6.21 9.79 9.85
C VAL A 42 -5.83 10.29 8.47
N TYR A 43 -6.72 10.06 7.52
CA TYR A 43 -6.63 10.60 6.17
C TYR A 43 -7.62 11.75 6.05
N PRO A 44 -7.18 13.01 5.94
CA PRO A 44 -8.09 14.13 5.68
C PRO A 44 -8.87 13.89 4.41
N LYS A 45 -10.18 14.19 4.46
CA LYS A 45 -11.10 13.92 3.34
C LYS A 45 -10.64 14.57 2.04
N GLU A 46 -10.19 15.83 2.11
CA GLU A 46 -9.72 16.57 0.93
C GLU A 46 -8.53 15.90 0.24
N ILE A 47 -7.59 15.37 1.05
CA ILE A 47 -6.41 14.65 0.53
C ILE A 47 -6.84 13.33 -0.09
N MET A 48 -7.71 12.57 0.59
CA MET A 48 -8.18 11.28 0.10
C MET A 48 -9.01 11.43 -1.17
N SER A 49 -9.96 12.39 -1.21
CA SER A 49 -10.81 12.61 -2.39
C SER A 49 -9.99 13.00 -3.61
N LYS A 50 -9.04 13.93 -3.46
CA LYS A 50 -8.11 14.33 -4.52
C LYS A 50 -7.31 13.13 -5.06
N GLU A 51 -6.84 12.28 -4.17
CA GLU A 51 -6.00 11.16 -4.56
C GLU A 51 -6.82 10.02 -5.18
N VAL A 52 -8.05 9.80 -4.71
CA VAL A 52 -9.00 8.86 -5.33
C VAL A 52 -9.39 9.32 -6.74
N GLU A 53 -9.62 10.61 -6.94
CA GLU A 53 -9.87 11.18 -8.28
C GLU A 53 -8.70 10.91 -9.21
N ARG A 54 -7.46 11.24 -8.80
CA ARG A 54 -6.24 10.95 -9.56
C ARG A 54 -6.12 9.46 -9.88
N TYR A 55 -6.37 8.59 -8.89
CA TYR A 55 -6.28 7.14 -9.07
C TYR A 55 -7.31 6.62 -10.07
N ASN A 56 -8.54 7.09 -9.99
CA ASN A 56 -9.59 6.77 -10.96
C ASN A 56 -9.19 7.17 -12.40
N GLU A 57 -8.73 8.40 -12.59
CA GLU A 57 -8.31 8.90 -13.91
C GLU A 57 -7.10 8.13 -14.46
N SER A 58 -6.10 7.90 -13.62
CA SER A 58 -4.82 7.34 -14.07
C SER A 58 -4.84 5.82 -14.22
N TYR A 59 -5.64 5.12 -13.40
CA TYR A 59 -5.58 3.66 -13.30
C TYR A 59 -6.91 2.97 -13.56
N VAL A 60 -8.01 3.36 -12.90
CA VAL A 60 -9.30 2.67 -13.04
C VAL A 60 -9.84 2.81 -14.45
N LYS A 61 -9.94 4.02 -14.99
CA LYS A 61 -10.44 4.28 -16.35
C LYS A 61 -9.59 3.64 -17.45
N SER A 62 -8.32 3.42 -17.18
CA SER A 62 -7.39 2.80 -18.14
C SER A 62 -7.25 1.27 -17.97
N ASN A 63 -8.05 0.63 -17.08
CA ASN A 63 -7.96 -0.78 -16.71
C ASN A 63 -6.58 -1.21 -16.20
N ARG A 64 -5.92 -0.34 -15.44
CA ARG A 64 -4.57 -0.55 -14.86
C ARG A 64 -4.58 -0.59 -13.33
N ALA A 65 -5.74 -0.47 -12.69
CA ALA A 65 -5.90 -0.50 -11.25
C ALA A 65 -5.81 -1.94 -10.71
N LEU A 66 -4.62 -2.52 -10.77
CA LEU A 66 -4.37 -3.89 -10.34
C LEU A 66 -4.12 -3.96 -8.83
N GLY A 67 -4.53 -5.08 -8.21
CA GLY A 67 -4.26 -5.42 -6.82
C GLY A 67 -3.73 -6.84 -6.68
N GLU A 68 -3.02 -7.10 -5.59
CA GLU A 68 -2.32 -8.34 -5.34
C GLU A 68 -3.01 -9.19 -4.26
N LEU A 69 -2.67 -10.48 -4.20
CA LEU A 69 -2.98 -11.34 -3.07
C LEU A 69 -1.85 -11.26 -2.04
N GLY A 70 -2.18 -10.74 -0.87
CA GLY A 70 -1.22 -10.39 0.18
C GLY A 70 -0.52 -9.05 -0.09
N HIS A 71 0.12 -8.49 0.95
CA HIS A 71 0.91 -7.27 0.82
C HIS A 71 2.34 -7.60 0.37
N PRO A 72 2.83 -6.99 -0.72
CA PRO A 72 4.25 -7.00 -1.05
C PRO A 72 5.03 -5.97 -0.20
N ASP A 73 6.36 -6.12 -0.23
CA ASP A 73 7.29 -5.25 0.51
C ASP A 73 7.48 -3.85 -0.09
N GLY A 74 6.66 -3.42 -1.04
CA GLY A 74 6.84 -2.13 -1.71
C GLY A 74 5.60 -1.59 -2.41
N PRO A 75 5.68 -0.37 -2.95
CA PRO A 75 4.55 0.28 -3.61
C PRO A 75 4.31 -0.21 -5.04
N SER A 76 5.27 -0.92 -5.64
CA SER A 76 5.16 -1.43 -7.01
C SER A 76 4.27 -2.67 -7.06
N ILE A 77 3.51 -2.82 -8.15
CA ILE A 77 2.70 -4.01 -8.42
C ILE A 77 3.57 -5.11 -9.02
N ASN A 78 3.54 -6.32 -8.43
CA ASN A 78 4.16 -7.51 -8.99
C ASN A 78 3.13 -8.27 -9.81
N LEU A 79 3.33 -8.33 -11.13
CA LEU A 79 2.34 -8.90 -12.05
C LEU A 79 2.06 -10.40 -11.81
N ASP A 80 3.02 -11.13 -11.29
CA ASP A 80 2.90 -12.54 -10.89
C ASP A 80 2.01 -12.76 -9.66
N ARG A 81 1.76 -11.71 -8.88
CA ARG A 81 0.91 -11.72 -7.68
C ARG A 81 -0.47 -11.11 -7.87
N VAL A 82 -0.74 -10.58 -9.06
CA VAL A 82 -2.04 -9.95 -9.35
C VAL A 82 -3.19 -10.94 -9.20
N SER A 83 -4.15 -10.59 -8.35
CA SER A 83 -5.36 -11.37 -8.08
C SER A 83 -6.63 -10.72 -8.59
N HIS A 84 -6.65 -9.38 -8.71
CA HIS A 84 -7.85 -8.64 -9.09
C HIS A 84 -7.52 -7.32 -9.77
N MET A 85 -8.54 -6.73 -10.37
CA MET A 85 -8.49 -5.40 -10.98
C MET A 85 -9.67 -4.57 -10.46
N ILE A 86 -9.39 -3.40 -9.91
CA ILE A 86 -10.39 -2.46 -9.43
C ILE A 86 -11.08 -1.84 -10.66
N VAL A 87 -12.40 -1.96 -10.71
CA VAL A 87 -13.24 -1.49 -11.84
C VAL A 87 -14.08 -0.27 -11.47
N SER A 88 -14.21 0.00 -10.18
CA SER A 88 -14.91 1.18 -9.66
C SER A 88 -14.36 1.54 -8.29
N LEU A 89 -14.20 2.84 -8.04
CA LEU A 89 -13.88 3.39 -6.71
C LEU A 89 -14.62 4.73 -6.60
N ARG A 90 -15.65 4.80 -5.75
CA ARG A 90 -16.52 5.96 -5.60
C ARG A 90 -16.57 6.44 -4.17
N GLU A 91 -16.67 7.75 -3.99
CA GLU A 91 -16.88 8.37 -2.69
C GLU A 91 -18.33 8.15 -2.20
N ASP A 92 -18.47 7.86 -0.90
CA ASP A 92 -19.76 7.72 -0.20
C ASP A 92 -19.58 8.25 1.24
N GLY A 93 -19.82 9.52 1.45
CA GLY A 93 -19.53 10.18 2.72
C GLY A 93 -18.04 10.21 3.04
N ASP A 94 -17.64 9.62 4.16
CA ASP A 94 -16.23 9.43 4.53
C ASP A 94 -15.66 8.09 4.08
N ASN A 95 -16.48 7.26 3.43
CA ASN A 95 -16.07 5.98 2.86
C ASN A 95 -15.81 6.10 1.35
N TYR A 96 -14.97 5.21 0.85
CA TYR A 96 -14.74 5.03 -0.58
C TYR A 96 -15.06 3.58 -0.92
N ILE A 97 -16.20 3.39 -1.60
CA ILE A 97 -16.69 2.08 -2.00
C ILE A 97 -15.98 1.64 -3.26
N GLY A 98 -15.29 0.53 -3.16
CA GLY A 98 -14.59 -0.09 -4.27
C GLY A 98 -15.29 -1.35 -4.77
N LYS A 99 -15.20 -1.59 -6.08
CA LYS A 99 -15.56 -2.86 -6.72
C LYS A 99 -14.37 -3.34 -7.54
N ALA A 100 -13.98 -4.60 -7.34
CA ALA A 100 -12.86 -5.19 -8.07
C ALA A 100 -13.25 -6.56 -8.64
N LYS A 101 -12.84 -6.78 -9.90
CA LYS A 101 -13.01 -8.04 -10.61
C LYS A 101 -11.88 -9.00 -10.24
N LEU A 102 -12.20 -10.20 -9.76
CA LEU A 102 -11.24 -11.28 -9.58
C LEU A 102 -10.77 -11.78 -10.96
N MET A 103 -9.47 -11.80 -11.16
CA MET A 103 -8.84 -12.17 -12.43
C MET A 103 -8.63 -13.68 -12.53
N ASP A 104 -8.56 -14.21 -13.76
CA ASP A 104 -8.20 -15.62 -14.01
C ASP A 104 -6.68 -15.84 -14.00
N THR A 105 -6.02 -15.24 -13.01
CA THR A 105 -4.61 -15.45 -12.67
C THR A 105 -4.48 -16.52 -11.59
N PRO A 106 -3.30 -17.13 -11.36
CA PRO A 106 -3.11 -18.06 -10.26
C PRO A 106 -3.56 -17.49 -8.90
N MET A 107 -3.19 -16.25 -8.60
CA MET A 107 -3.55 -15.59 -7.34
C MET A 107 -5.04 -15.22 -7.26
N GLY A 108 -5.65 -14.84 -8.38
CA GLY A 108 -7.10 -14.59 -8.45
C GLY A 108 -7.92 -15.85 -8.26
N ASN A 109 -7.46 -16.98 -8.78
CA ASN A 109 -8.12 -18.28 -8.58
C ASN A 109 -7.98 -18.77 -7.14
N ILE A 110 -6.83 -18.53 -6.48
CA ILE A 110 -6.67 -18.80 -5.04
C ILE A 110 -7.67 -17.94 -4.23
N ALA A 111 -7.74 -16.63 -4.51
CA ALA A 111 -8.68 -15.75 -3.82
C ALA A 111 -10.14 -16.20 -4.00
N LYS A 112 -10.56 -16.57 -5.23
CA LYS A 112 -11.89 -17.13 -5.51
C LYS A 112 -12.15 -18.37 -4.68
N GLY A 113 -11.23 -19.35 -4.73
CA GLY A 113 -11.39 -20.62 -3.99
C GLY A 113 -11.47 -20.43 -2.48
N LEU A 114 -10.72 -19.49 -1.92
CA LEU A 114 -10.79 -19.15 -0.50
C LEU A 114 -12.17 -18.57 -0.13
N ILE A 115 -12.67 -17.61 -0.92
CA ILE A 115 -13.95 -16.94 -0.65
C ILE A 115 -15.10 -17.93 -0.86
N GLU A 116 -15.09 -18.72 -1.92
CA GLU A 116 -16.10 -19.77 -2.18
C GLU A 116 -16.07 -20.87 -1.10
N GLY A 117 -14.90 -21.13 -0.53
CA GLY A 117 -14.72 -22.01 0.63
C GLY A 117 -15.17 -21.42 1.97
N GLY A 118 -15.68 -20.17 1.98
CA GLY A 118 -16.19 -19.48 3.16
C GLY A 118 -15.15 -18.71 3.96
N ALA A 119 -13.92 -18.55 3.45
CA ALA A 119 -12.92 -17.68 4.09
C ALA A 119 -13.35 -16.22 3.98
N LYS A 120 -13.28 -15.49 5.09
CA LYS A 120 -13.46 -14.04 5.10
C LYS A 120 -12.10 -13.39 4.78
N LEU A 121 -12.07 -12.66 3.67
CA LEU A 121 -10.90 -11.90 3.26
C LEU A 121 -11.20 -10.41 3.37
N GLY A 122 -10.20 -9.62 3.75
CA GLY A 122 -10.27 -8.17 3.76
C GLY A 122 -9.51 -7.56 2.59
N VAL A 123 -9.53 -6.24 2.53
CA VAL A 123 -8.71 -5.46 1.61
C VAL A 123 -7.86 -4.45 2.36
N SER A 124 -6.71 -4.14 1.81
CA SER A 124 -5.78 -3.17 2.38
C SER A 124 -5.17 -2.32 1.29
N SER A 125 -5.21 -1.00 1.47
CA SER A 125 -4.59 -0.06 0.53
C SER A 125 -3.09 0.05 0.77
N ARG A 126 -2.35 0.42 -0.29
CA ARG A 126 -0.94 0.81 -0.24
C ARG A 126 -0.77 2.21 -0.81
N GLY A 127 -0.09 3.05 -0.06
CA GLY A 127 0.22 4.40 -0.49
C GLY A 127 1.59 4.85 0.00
N MET A 128 1.98 6.01 -0.45
CA MET A 128 3.20 6.70 -0.06
C MET A 128 2.83 8.10 0.42
N GLY A 129 3.46 8.56 1.49
CA GLY A 129 3.19 9.89 1.99
C GLY A 129 3.98 10.23 3.24
N THR A 130 3.84 11.48 3.67
CA THR A 130 4.37 11.98 4.94
C THR A 130 3.30 11.90 6.01
N LEU A 131 3.70 11.54 7.22
CA LEU A 131 2.84 11.51 8.40
C LEU A 131 3.29 12.60 9.37
N LYS A 132 2.33 13.35 9.91
CA LYS A 132 2.56 14.37 10.94
C LYS A 132 1.63 14.10 12.12
N ALA A 133 2.21 13.99 13.32
CA ALA A 133 1.38 13.85 14.52
C ALA A 133 0.59 15.15 14.77
N ASN A 134 -0.71 15.02 14.99
CA ASN A 134 -1.56 16.11 15.44
C ASN A 134 -1.42 16.33 16.96
N LYS A 135 -2.18 17.28 17.51
CA LYS A 135 -2.15 17.62 18.94
C LYS A 135 -2.61 16.48 19.86
N GLU A 136 -3.35 15.54 19.31
CA GLU A 136 -3.90 14.37 20.02
C GLU A 136 -2.98 13.14 19.90
N GLY A 137 -1.82 13.28 19.24
CA GLY A 137 -0.87 12.20 18.99
C GLY A 137 -1.25 11.24 17.86
N ILE A 138 -2.32 11.55 17.11
CA ILE A 138 -2.76 10.80 15.94
C ILE A 138 -1.92 11.23 14.74
N ASN A 139 -1.45 10.27 13.94
CA ASN A 139 -0.71 10.55 12.73
C ASN A 139 -1.65 10.94 11.59
N GLU A 140 -1.53 12.17 11.11
CA GLU A 140 -2.29 12.71 9.99
C GLU A 140 -1.49 12.60 8.70
N VAL A 141 -2.10 12.03 7.66
CA VAL A 141 -1.52 11.91 6.31
C VAL A 141 -1.49 13.29 5.65
N GLN A 142 -0.36 13.63 5.03
CA GLN A 142 -0.15 14.95 4.45
C GLN A 142 -0.49 14.96 2.94
N ASP A 143 -0.45 16.13 2.33
CA ASP A 143 -0.83 16.43 0.94
C ASP A 143 0.06 15.79 -0.13
N ASP A 144 1.21 15.23 0.27
CA ASP A 144 2.10 14.43 -0.58
C ASP A 144 1.65 12.96 -0.69
N PHE A 145 0.46 12.62 -0.20
CA PHE A 145 -0.08 11.26 -0.26
C PHE A 145 -0.26 10.81 -1.72
N TYR A 146 0.24 9.62 -2.01
CA TYR A 146 0.12 8.95 -3.30
C TYR A 146 -0.39 7.54 -3.12
N LEU A 147 -1.55 7.21 -3.67
CA LEU A 147 -2.16 5.90 -3.64
C LEU A 147 -1.55 5.01 -4.73
N ALA A 148 -0.80 3.98 -4.32
CA ALA A 148 -0.19 3.02 -5.23
C ALA A 148 -1.19 1.94 -5.66
N THR A 149 -1.98 1.42 -4.71
CA THR A 149 -3.15 0.58 -4.98
C THR A 149 -4.24 0.85 -3.94
N ALA A 150 -5.49 0.89 -4.39
CA ALA A 150 -6.62 1.11 -3.49
C ALA A 150 -6.99 -0.14 -2.69
N ALA A 151 -6.62 -1.33 -3.16
CA ALA A 151 -6.87 -2.59 -2.46
C ALA A 151 -5.89 -3.67 -2.87
N ASP A 152 -5.29 -4.36 -1.90
CA ASP A 152 -4.76 -5.71 -2.00
C ASP A 152 -5.65 -6.64 -1.18
N ILE A 153 -5.84 -7.89 -1.61
CA ILE A 153 -6.60 -8.87 -0.83
C ILE A 153 -5.70 -9.46 0.25
N VAL A 154 -6.15 -9.40 1.50
CA VAL A 154 -5.41 -9.87 2.69
C VAL A 154 -6.22 -10.89 3.47
N ALA A 155 -5.52 -11.83 4.16
CA ALA A 155 -6.15 -12.96 4.83
C ALA A 155 -6.87 -12.60 6.12
N ASP A 156 -6.33 -11.66 6.90
CA ASP A 156 -6.88 -11.25 8.20
C ASP A 156 -6.60 -9.78 8.47
N PRO A 157 -7.63 -8.96 8.37
CA PRO A 157 -7.55 -7.56 8.75
C PRO A 157 -7.56 -7.35 10.27
N SER A 158 -7.94 -8.36 11.06
CA SER A 158 -8.01 -8.26 12.53
C SER A 158 -6.69 -8.50 13.25
N ALA A 159 -5.64 -8.97 12.56
CA ALA A 159 -4.29 -9.12 13.09
C ALA A 159 -3.34 -7.97 12.64
N PRO A 160 -3.61 -6.71 13.05
CA PRO A 160 -2.94 -5.53 12.49
C PRO A 160 -1.49 -5.38 12.92
N ASP A 161 -1.11 -5.99 14.04
CA ASP A 161 0.15 -5.65 14.69
C ASP A 161 1.32 -6.55 14.28
N ALA A 162 1.06 -7.76 13.75
CA ALA A 162 2.11 -8.74 13.51
C ALA A 162 2.83 -8.61 12.16
N PHE A 163 2.16 -8.14 11.11
CA PHE A 163 2.71 -8.17 9.76
C PHE A 163 3.04 -6.80 9.14
N VAL A 164 2.32 -5.74 9.48
CA VAL A 164 2.43 -4.46 8.77
C VAL A 164 3.29 -3.44 9.51
N GLN A 165 3.29 -3.42 10.84
CA GLN A 165 4.02 -2.40 11.61
C GLN A 165 5.54 -2.60 11.63
N GLY A 166 6.04 -3.82 11.56
CA GLY A 166 7.48 -4.09 11.75
C GLY A 166 8.35 -3.87 10.52
N ILE A 167 7.81 -4.04 9.32
CA ILE A 167 8.61 -4.10 8.09
C ILE A 167 8.52 -2.82 7.26
N MET A 168 7.37 -2.16 7.23
CA MET A 168 7.12 -1.05 6.29
C MET A 168 7.32 0.35 6.89
N GLU A 169 7.17 0.55 8.18
CA GLU A 169 7.34 1.88 8.82
C GLU A 169 8.79 2.41 8.79
N ASN A 170 9.76 1.56 8.49
CA ASN A 170 11.19 1.91 8.49
C ASN A 170 11.80 2.10 7.10
N LYS A 171 11.01 2.04 6.03
CA LYS A 171 11.49 2.19 4.66
C LYS A 171 11.03 3.53 4.08
N GLU A 172 11.98 4.31 3.59
CA GLU A 172 11.69 5.49 2.76
C GLU A 172 11.81 5.11 1.29
N TRP A 173 10.85 5.55 0.49
CA TRP A 173 10.81 5.29 -0.94
C TRP A 173 10.98 6.59 -1.72
N VAL A 174 11.76 6.54 -2.78
CA VAL A 174 11.97 7.65 -3.72
C VAL A 174 11.74 7.16 -5.14
N VAL A 175 11.26 8.05 -5.99
CA VAL A 175 11.15 7.76 -7.43
C VAL A 175 12.47 8.10 -8.09
N VAL A 176 13.11 7.10 -8.70
CA VAL A 176 14.33 7.28 -9.51
C VAL A 176 14.02 6.76 -10.91
N ASN A 177 14.12 7.64 -11.90
CA ASN A 177 13.80 7.33 -13.31
C ASN A 177 12.41 6.67 -13.50
N GLY A 178 11.40 7.16 -12.77
CA GLY A 178 10.03 6.62 -12.84
C GLY A 178 9.80 5.31 -12.09
N VAL A 179 10.80 4.77 -11.39
CA VAL A 179 10.71 3.53 -10.62
C VAL A 179 10.82 3.84 -9.12
N TRP A 180 9.92 3.28 -8.31
CA TRP A 180 10.00 3.35 -6.86
C TRP A 180 11.22 2.58 -6.35
N THR A 181 12.09 3.26 -5.60
CA THR A 181 13.33 2.70 -5.06
C THR A 181 13.37 2.89 -3.55
N GLU A 182 13.65 1.81 -2.82
CA GLU A 182 13.81 1.83 -1.37
C GLU A 182 15.04 2.67 -0.97
N GLN A 183 14.85 3.58 -0.02
CA GLN A 183 15.91 4.38 0.55
C GLN A 183 16.16 3.98 2.02
N ALA A 184 17.34 3.47 2.32
CA ALA A 184 17.70 3.02 3.66
C ALA A 184 18.13 4.18 4.58
N CYS A 185 17.35 5.26 4.60
CA CYS A 185 17.66 6.46 5.38
C CYS A 185 17.56 6.25 6.89
N ASP A 186 16.59 5.47 7.36
CA ASP A 186 16.34 5.33 8.79
C ASP A 186 17.43 4.55 9.53
N MET A 187 18.02 3.50 8.93
CA MET A 187 19.18 2.82 9.52
C MET A 187 20.36 3.75 9.63
N SER A 188 20.59 4.55 8.61
CA SER A 188 21.65 5.56 8.58
C SER A 188 21.43 6.66 9.62
N LYS A 189 20.21 7.18 9.74
CA LYS A 189 19.81 8.14 10.79
C LYS A 189 19.98 7.58 12.20
N ARG A 190 19.61 6.31 12.43
CA ARG A 190 19.76 5.63 13.73
C ARG A 190 21.23 5.40 14.10
N LEU A 191 22.08 4.99 13.15
CA LEU A 191 23.52 4.84 13.34
C LEU A 191 24.17 6.18 13.72
N ILE A 192 23.84 7.24 13.02
CA ILE A 192 24.35 8.58 13.30
C ILE A 192 23.84 9.11 14.64
N LYS A 193 22.53 8.93 14.95
CA LYS A 193 21.95 9.40 16.24
C LYS A 193 22.46 8.64 17.45
N LYS A 194 22.84 7.36 17.33
CA LYS A 194 23.36 6.54 18.43
C LYS A 194 24.88 6.66 18.61
N ALA A 195 25.58 7.21 17.62
CA ALA A 195 27.01 7.38 17.67
C ALA A 195 27.40 8.43 18.74
N SER A 196 28.34 8.10 19.61
CA SER A 196 28.95 9.07 20.51
C SER A 196 29.72 10.13 19.70
N ARG A 197 30.03 11.27 20.34
CA ARG A 197 30.72 12.37 19.66
C ARG A 197 32.10 11.95 19.09
N LYS A 198 32.74 10.92 19.67
CA LYS A 198 34.02 10.37 19.17
C LYS A 198 33.82 9.41 17.99
N GLU A 199 32.68 8.71 17.92
CA GLU A 199 32.37 7.72 16.89
C GLU A 199 31.58 8.29 15.71
N LEU A 200 31.20 9.56 15.79
CA LEU A 200 30.32 10.21 14.80
C LEU A 200 30.94 10.22 13.39
N GLU A 201 32.25 10.46 13.30
CA GLU A 201 32.94 10.49 11.99
C GLU A 201 33.06 9.08 11.39
N GLU A 202 33.33 8.06 12.20
CA GLU A 202 33.33 6.68 11.74
C GLU A 202 31.92 6.21 11.33
N ALA A 203 30.87 6.61 12.07
CA ALA A 203 29.50 6.30 11.73
C ALA A 203 29.09 6.95 10.39
N LYS A 204 29.50 8.20 10.14
CA LYS A 204 29.27 8.89 8.85
C LYS A 204 29.98 8.17 7.71
N LEU A 205 31.23 7.77 7.89
CA LEU A 205 32.00 7.05 6.88
C LEU A 205 31.36 5.70 6.54
N ARG A 206 30.96 4.90 7.53
CA ARG A 206 30.26 3.63 7.31
C ARG A 206 28.94 3.79 6.56
N VAL A 207 28.18 4.85 6.89
CA VAL A 207 26.94 5.16 6.17
C VAL A 207 27.23 5.54 4.72
N PHE A 208 28.27 6.32 4.47
CA PHE A 208 28.67 6.74 3.14
C PHE A 208 29.21 5.56 2.31
N GLU A 209 30.04 4.71 2.86
CA GLU A 209 30.51 3.48 2.21
C GLU A 209 29.36 2.53 1.87
N SER A 210 28.40 2.36 2.79
CA SER A 210 27.20 1.57 2.54
C SER A 210 26.37 2.14 1.40
N PHE A 211 26.24 3.45 1.31
CA PHE A 211 25.58 4.13 0.20
C PHE A 211 26.31 3.91 -1.12
N LEU A 212 27.62 4.11 -1.18
CA LEU A 212 28.45 3.90 -2.39
C LEU A 212 28.36 2.46 -2.87
N ASN A 213 28.43 1.47 -1.97
CA ASN A 213 28.33 0.05 -2.30
C ASN A 213 26.95 -0.32 -2.89
N ARG A 214 25.88 0.36 -2.49
CA ARG A 214 24.54 0.16 -3.08
C ARG A 214 24.43 0.79 -4.46
N VAL A 215 24.95 1.98 -4.64
CA VAL A 215 24.99 2.66 -5.95
C VAL A 215 25.80 1.84 -6.94
N SER A 216 27.00 1.36 -6.56
CA SER A 216 27.87 0.56 -7.44
C SER A 216 27.29 -0.80 -7.81
N ARG A 217 26.51 -1.46 -6.92
CA ARG A 217 25.81 -2.71 -7.25
C ARG A 217 24.68 -2.51 -8.24
N LYS A 218 23.99 -1.36 -8.22
CA LYS A 218 22.94 -1.03 -9.17
C LYS A 218 23.46 -0.66 -10.57
N THR A 219 24.68 -0.17 -10.67
CA THR A 219 25.32 0.20 -11.97
C THR A 219 25.88 -1.03 -12.71
N LYS A 220 26.00 -2.20 -12.05
CA LYS A 220 26.49 -3.45 -12.66
C LYS A 220 25.40 -4.36 -13.22
N VAL A 221 24.14 -3.93 -13.19
CA VAL A 221 22.96 -4.70 -13.65
C VAL A 221 22.30 -4.01 -14.85
N LEU A 222 22.99 -3.10 -15.54
CA LEU A 222 22.61 -2.53 -16.83
C LEU A 222 23.53 -3.04 -17.94
#